data_8a160da1695a930cdad53628af89447c
#
_entry.id   8a160da1695a930cdad53628af89447c
#
_cell.length_a   1.000
_cell.length_b   1.000
_cell.length_c   1.000
_cell.angle_alpha   90.00
_cell.angle_beta   90.00
_cell.angle_gamma   90.00
#
_symmetry.space_group_name_H-M   'P 1'
#
loop_
_entity.id
_entity.type
_entity.pdbx_description
1 polymer ?
#
loop_
_entity_poly.entity_id
_entity_poly.type
_entity_poly.pdbx_seq_one_letter_code
_entity_poly.pdbx_strand_id
1 'polypeptide(L)'
;MTFNELVFYSFSAILVFAALRVITSRNPVHAALFLVLAFCTSAAIWVQLQAEFLAIALVLVYVGAVMVLFLFVVMMLDINMARLREGFWSYLPLGALVALLLVLEMVIVLGGRYAGLYDMPPPPPLGAGYSNTKELGRLIYTEYVYPFEIAAVILLVAIVSAIALTLRRRKETKYMDPAQQIGVRRKDRVRIVSMPSEKREE
;
A
#
# COMPACT_ATOMS: atom_id res chain seq x y z
N MET A 1 36.40 -8.08 -6.41
CA MET A 1 35.00 -8.01 -5.96
C MET A 1 34.94 -8.61 -4.57
N THR A 2 34.50 -7.82 -3.62
CA THR A 2 34.20 -8.32 -2.28
C THR A 2 32.88 -9.11 -2.30
N PHE A 3 32.65 -9.98 -1.30
CA PHE A 3 31.40 -10.72 -1.19
C PHE A 3 30.17 -9.78 -1.17
N ASN A 4 30.27 -8.66 -0.46
CA ASN A 4 29.21 -7.66 -0.39
C ASN A 4 28.89 -7.02 -1.76
N GLU A 5 29.91 -6.71 -2.56
CA GLU A 5 29.71 -6.20 -3.92
C GLU A 5 28.99 -7.22 -4.81
N LEU A 6 29.35 -8.49 -4.73
CA LEU A 6 28.70 -9.54 -5.50
C LEU A 6 27.22 -9.67 -5.14
N VAL A 7 26.89 -9.65 -3.84
CA VAL A 7 25.51 -9.70 -3.35
C VAL A 7 24.75 -8.47 -3.81
N PHE A 8 25.35 -7.27 -3.72
CA PHE A 8 24.74 -6.03 -4.18
C PHE A 8 24.38 -6.07 -5.66
N TYR A 9 25.33 -6.43 -6.53
CA TYR A 9 25.08 -6.50 -7.98
C TYR A 9 24.07 -7.59 -8.34
N SER A 10 24.05 -8.70 -7.61
CA SER A 10 23.07 -9.76 -7.81
C SER A 10 21.63 -9.27 -7.52
N PHE A 11 21.41 -8.65 -6.36
CA PHE A 11 20.10 -8.08 -6.03
C PHE A 11 19.73 -6.92 -6.95
N SER A 12 20.68 -6.08 -7.33
CA SER A 12 20.43 -4.99 -8.28
C SER A 12 20.00 -5.52 -9.66
N ALA A 13 20.62 -6.57 -10.15
CA ALA A 13 20.23 -7.21 -11.41
C ALA A 13 18.80 -7.80 -11.34
N ILE A 14 18.47 -8.49 -10.23
CA ILE A 14 17.12 -9.01 -10.00
C ILE A 14 16.11 -7.86 -9.93
N LEU A 15 16.43 -6.76 -9.25
CA LEU A 15 15.58 -5.59 -9.13
C LEU A 15 15.29 -4.96 -10.49
N VAL A 16 16.31 -4.74 -11.31
CA VAL A 16 16.16 -4.20 -12.68
C VAL A 16 15.31 -5.14 -13.53
N PHE A 17 15.58 -6.44 -13.49
CA PHE A 17 14.78 -7.44 -14.18
C PHE A 17 13.31 -7.41 -13.73
N ALA A 18 13.06 -7.40 -12.42
CA ALA A 18 11.71 -7.34 -11.87
C ALA A 18 10.99 -6.05 -12.31
N ALA A 19 11.64 -4.89 -12.24
CA ALA A 19 11.09 -3.61 -12.67
C ALA A 19 10.72 -3.60 -14.18
N LEU A 20 11.60 -4.13 -15.03
CA LEU A 20 11.31 -4.29 -16.46
C LEU A 20 10.11 -5.22 -16.69
N ARG A 21 9.99 -6.30 -15.89
CA ARG A 21 8.84 -7.21 -15.98
C ARG A 21 7.54 -6.59 -15.50
N VAL A 22 7.58 -5.70 -14.50
CA VAL A 22 6.40 -4.95 -14.05
C VAL A 22 5.79 -4.15 -15.21
N ILE A 23 6.61 -3.37 -15.92
CA ILE A 23 6.12 -2.49 -17.00
C ILE A 23 5.80 -3.22 -18.30
N THR A 24 6.42 -4.38 -18.56
CA THR A 24 6.21 -5.17 -19.80
C THR A 24 5.16 -6.24 -19.66
N SER A 25 4.76 -6.60 -18.46
CA SER A 25 3.78 -7.65 -18.20
C SER A 25 2.41 -7.31 -18.78
N ARG A 26 1.83 -8.26 -19.50
CA ARG A 26 0.49 -8.10 -20.08
C ARG A 26 -0.62 -8.37 -19.06
N ASN A 27 -0.34 -9.24 -18.12
CA ASN A 27 -1.29 -9.62 -17.07
C ASN A 27 -1.00 -8.78 -15.80
N PRO A 28 -1.98 -8.03 -15.28
CA PRO A 28 -1.78 -7.18 -14.09
C PRO A 28 -1.42 -7.98 -12.84
N VAL A 29 -1.88 -9.24 -12.72
CA VAL A 29 -1.48 -10.11 -11.61
C VAL A 29 0.02 -10.45 -11.69
N HIS A 30 0.53 -10.77 -12.89
CA HIS A 30 1.97 -10.99 -13.07
C HIS A 30 2.78 -9.71 -12.81
N ALA A 31 2.28 -8.55 -13.26
CA ALA A 31 2.92 -7.26 -12.96
C ALA A 31 3.02 -7.03 -11.46
N ALA A 32 1.94 -7.29 -10.71
CA ALA A 32 1.92 -7.16 -9.26
C ALA A 32 2.87 -8.14 -8.56
N LEU A 33 2.97 -9.40 -9.03
CA LEU A 33 3.94 -10.37 -8.48
C LEU A 33 5.40 -9.94 -8.73
N PHE A 34 5.71 -9.39 -9.91
CA PHE A 34 7.04 -8.83 -10.16
C PHE A 34 7.31 -7.57 -9.34
N LEU A 35 6.27 -6.79 -9.00
CA LEU A 35 6.40 -5.65 -8.10
C LEU A 35 6.72 -6.11 -6.66
N VAL A 36 6.10 -7.19 -6.20
CA VAL A 36 6.45 -7.84 -4.92
C VAL A 36 7.91 -8.27 -4.93
N LEU A 37 8.37 -8.91 -6.01
CA LEU A 37 9.77 -9.30 -6.14
C LEU A 37 10.71 -8.08 -6.11
N ALA A 38 10.35 -6.99 -6.80
CA ALA A 38 11.10 -5.74 -6.79
C ALA A 38 11.20 -5.15 -5.37
N PHE A 39 10.12 -5.13 -4.61
CA PHE A 39 10.14 -4.64 -3.23
C PHE A 39 10.97 -5.53 -2.30
N CYS A 40 10.86 -6.85 -2.40
CA CYS A 40 11.67 -7.77 -1.60
C CYS A 40 13.17 -7.60 -1.90
N THR A 41 13.54 -7.45 -3.17
CA THR A 41 14.94 -7.22 -3.56
C THR A 41 15.45 -5.84 -3.14
N SER A 42 14.61 -4.80 -3.21
CA SER A 42 14.93 -3.47 -2.67
C SER A 42 15.17 -3.52 -1.16
N ALA A 43 14.32 -4.25 -0.42
CA ALA A 43 14.50 -4.44 1.02
C ALA A 43 15.83 -5.13 1.33
N ALA A 44 16.21 -6.15 0.56
CA ALA A 44 17.50 -6.82 0.72
C ALA A 44 18.70 -5.88 0.49
N ILE A 45 18.62 -5.00 -0.51
CA ILE A 45 19.63 -3.96 -0.74
C ILE A 45 19.68 -2.98 0.43
N TRP A 46 18.54 -2.56 0.97
CA TRP A 46 18.49 -1.65 2.12
C TRP A 46 19.05 -2.26 3.40
N VAL A 47 18.84 -3.56 3.64
CA VAL A 47 19.53 -4.28 4.74
C VAL A 47 21.04 -4.20 4.55
N GLN A 48 21.53 -4.42 3.33
CA GLN A 48 22.95 -4.34 3.02
C GLN A 48 23.54 -2.93 3.24
N LEU A 49 22.72 -1.89 3.03
CA LEU A 49 23.06 -0.49 3.34
C LEU A 49 22.82 -0.11 4.82
N GLN A 50 22.55 -1.09 5.69
CA GLN A 50 22.26 -0.90 7.12
C GLN A 50 21.03 -0.04 7.43
N ALA A 51 20.12 0.09 6.48
CA ALA A 51 18.81 0.74 6.62
C ALA A 51 17.74 -0.31 7.03
N GLU A 52 17.96 -0.99 8.16
CA GLU A 52 17.15 -2.13 8.60
C GLU A 52 15.68 -1.78 8.81
N PHE A 53 15.41 -0.65 9.47
CA PHE A 53 14.04 -0.20 9.72
C PHE A 53 13.27 0.01 8.42
N LEU A 54 13.89 0.65 7.44
CA LEU A 54 13.29 0.93 6.15
C LEU A 54 12.98 -0.37 5.39
N ALA A 55 13.91 -1.33 5.42
CA ALA A 55 13.73 -2.63 4.79
C ALA A 55 12.57 -3.42 5.42
N ILE A 56 12.50 -3.47 6.74
CA ILE A 56 11.43 -4.16 7.48
C ILE A 56 10.08 -3.48 7.20
N ALA A 57 10.02 -2.14 7.24
CA ALA A 57 8.80 -1.40 6.96
C ALA A 57 8.30 -1.64 5.53
N LEU A 58 9.20 -1.70 4.54
CA LEU A 58 8.86 -2.02 3.16
C LEU A 58 8.21 -3.41 3.05
N VAL A 59 8.82 -4.41 3.67
CA VAL A 59 8.29 -5.80 3.60
C VAL A 59 6.97 -5.93 4.35
N LEU A 60 6.87 -5.41 5.58
CA LEU A 60 5.66 -5.56 6.39
C LEU A 60 4.48 -4.77 5.82
N VAL A 61 4.69 -3.51 5.45
CA VAL A 61 3.60 -2.62 5.05
C VAL A 61 3.33 -2.74 3.55
N TYR A 62 4.36 -2.53 2.70
CA TYR A 62 4.13 -2.53 1.26
C TYR A 62 3.90 -3.92 0.71
N VAL A 63 4.75 -4.88 1.04
CA VAL A 63 4.57 -6.26 0.55
C VAL A 63 3.44 -6.96 1.31
N GLY A 64 3.50 -6.96 2.64
CA GLY A 64 2.59 -7.74 3.48
C GLY A 64 1.14 -7.22 3.51
N ALA A 65 0.92 -5.92 3.57
CA ALA A 65 -0.42 -5.36 3.65
C ALA A 65 -0.91 -4.84 2.29
N VAL A 66 -0.18 -3.89 1.68
CA VAL A 66 -0.68 -3.17 0.49
C VAL A 66 -0.70 -4.06 -0.74
N MET A 67 0.40 -4.77 -1.02
CA MET A 67 0.48 -5.60 -2.24
C MET A 67 -0.40 -6.84 -2.18
N VAL A 68 -0.55 -7.45 -1.01
CA VAL A 68 -1.48 -8.58 -0.84
C VAL A 68 -2.91 -8.12 -1.10
N LEU A 69 -3.32 -6.99 -0.50
CA LEU A 69 -4.64 -6.42 -0.77
C LEU A 69 -4.83 -6.07 -2.25
N PHE A 70 -3.82 -5.43 -2.86
CA PHE A 70 -3.83 -5.09 -4.28
C PHE A 70 -3.96 -6.32 -5.18
N LEU A 71 -3.26 -7.41 -4.87
CA LEU A 71 -3.38 -8.67 -5.58
C LEU A 71 -4.81 -9.24 -5.52
N PHE A 72 -5.44 -9.22 -4.34
CA PHE A 72 -6.84 -9.62 -4.21
C PHE A 72 -7.77 -8.76 -5.05
N VAL A 73 -7.60 -7.45 -5.03
CA VAL A 73 -8.43 -6.52 -5.80
C VAL A 73 -8.27 -6.77 -7.31
N VAL A 74 -7.02 -6.87 -7.79
CA VAL A 74 -6.74 -7.11 -9.22
C VAL A 74 -7.25 -8.46 -9.70
N MET A 75 -7.20 -9.47 -8.85
CA MET A 75 -7.72 -10.81 -9.17
C MET A 75 -9.25 -10.85 -9.20
N MET A 76 -9.92 -10.06 -8.34
CA MET A 76 -11.39 -10.01 -8.27
C MET A 76 -12.02 -9.09 -9.31
N LEU A 77 -11.27 -8.10 -9.84
CA LEU A 77 -11.75 -7.19 -10.87
C LEU A 77 -11.58 -7.85 -12.25
N ASP A 78 -12.68 -7.94 -12.98
CA ASP A 78 -12.65 -8.35 -14.40
C ASP A 78 -12.18 -7.15 -15.25
N ILE A 79 -10.85 -7.01 -15.36
CA ILE A 79 -10.22 -5.91 -16.08
C ILE A 79 -10.20 -6.21 -17.56
N ASN A 80 -10.90 -5.39 -18.36
CA ASN A 80 -10.86 -5.51 -19.82
C ASN A 80 -9.49 -5.09 -20.38
N MET A 81 -8.63 -6.09 -20.59
CA MET A 81 -7.26 -5.91 -21.06
C MET A 81 -7.16 -5.30 -22.47
N ALA A 82 -8.20 -5.44 -23.30
CA ALA A 82 -8.20 -4.89 -24.65
C ALA A 82 -8.22 -3.35 -24.62
N ARG A 83 -9.06 -2.75 -23.77
CA ARG A 83 -9.15 -1.28 -23.60
C ARG A 83 -7.90 -0.65 -23.01
N LEU A 84 -7.19 -1.34 -22.11
CA LEU A 84 -5.96 -0.81 -21.51
C LEU A 84 -4.81 -0.62 -22.50
N ARG A 85 -4.92 -1.23 -23.68
CA ARG A 85 -3.89 -1.19 -24.73
C ARG A 85 -4.21 -0.26 -25.89
N GLU A 86 -5.41 0.30 -25.91
CA GLU A 86 -5.79 1.28 -26.93
C GLU A 86 -4.91 2.51 -26.77
N GLY A 87 -4.22 2.89 -27.86
CA GLY A 87 -3.36 4.08 -27.88
C GLY A 87 -1.92 3.88 -27.38
N PHE A 88 -1.49 2.72 -26.90
CA PHE A 88 -0.12 2.49 -26.41
C PHE A 88 0.97 2.95 -27.41
N TRP A 89 0.84 2.56 -28.67
CA TRP A 89 1.79 2.90 -29.71
C TRP A 89 1.82 4.39 -30.05
N SER A 90 0.72 5.10 -29.86
CA SER A 90 0.63 6.54 -30.11
C SER A 90 1.40 7.35 -29.06
N TYR A 91 1.41 6.89 -27.82
CA TYR A 91 2.11 7.57 -26.71
C TYR A 91 3.53 7.05 -26.46
N LEU A 92 3.91 5.93 -27.07
CA LEU A 92 5.25 5.35 -26.91
C LEU A 92 6.38 6.33 -27.23
N PRO A 93 6.36 7.10 -28.35
CA PRO A 93 7.47 8.02 -28.66
C PRO A 93 7.63 9.10 -27.60
N LEU A 94 6.52 9.68 -27.13
CA LEU A 94 6.56 10.71 -26.09
C LEU A 94 7.03 10.12 -24.75
N GLY A 95 6.52 8.97 -24.36
CA GLY A 95 6.96 8.27 -23.15
C GLY A 95 8.43 7.87 -23.19
N ALA A 96 8.92 7.40 -24.34
CA ALA A 96 10.33 7.06 -24.51
C ALA A 96 11.22 8.31 -24.42
N LEU A 97 10.80 9.43 -25.02
CA LEU A 97 11.53 10.69 -24.92
C LEU A 97 11.65 11.17 -23.47
N VAL A 98 10.54 11.16 -22.71
CA VAL A 98 10.54 11.55 -21.29
C VAL A 98 11.42 10.61 -20.47
N ALA A 99 11.32 9.30 -20.69
CA ALA A 99 12.16 8.33 -20.00
C ALA A 99 13.64 8.53 -20.29
N LEU A 100 14.00 8.80 -21.55
CA LEU A 100 15.37 9.08 -21.96
C LEU A 100 15.91 10.37 -21.31
N LEU A 101 15.10 11.43 -21.24
CA LEU A 101 15.47 12.67 -20.57
C LEU A 101 15.72 12.45 -19.07
N LEU A 102 14.85 11.71 -18.39
CA LEU A 102 15.03 11.37 -16.98
C LEU A 102 16.31 10.54 -16.73
N VAL A 103 16.57 9.55 -17.57
CA VAL A 103 17.79 8.74 -17.47
C VAL A 103 19.02 9.62 -17.71
N LEU A 104 18.97 10.49 -18.70
CA LEU A 104 20.09 11.40 -19.03
C LEU A 104 20.36 12.37 -17.87
N GLU A 105 19.31 12.96 -17.29
CA GLU A 105 19.40 13.80 -16.10
C GLU A 105 20.04 13.06 -14.92
N MET A 106 19.57 11.85 -14.64
CA MET A 106 20.15 11.01 -13.59
C MET A 106 21.62 10.69 -13.83
N VAL A 107 22.01 10.36 -15.07
CA VAL A 107 23.40 10.09 -15.43
C VAL A 107 24.27 11.34 -15.27
N ILE A 108 23.78 12.51 -15.66
CA ILE A 108 24.52 13.78 -15.52
C ILE A 108 24.70 14.11 -14.01
N VAL A 109 23.64 13.98 -13.21
CA VAL A 109 23.70 14.29 -11.78
C VAL A 109 24.59 13.31 -11.03
N LEU A 110 24.42 12.01 -11.25
CA LEU A 110 25.18 10.97 -10.52
C LEU A 110 26.60 10.78 -11.07
N GLY A 111 26.78 10.89 -12.39
CA GLY A 111 28.09 10.74 -13.06
C GLY A 111 28.91 12.02 -13.12
N GLY A 112 28.30 13.17 -12.87
CA GLY A 112 28.99 14.46 -12.91
C GLY A 112 29.86 14.71 -11.67
N ARG A 113 31.09 15.15 -11.86
CA ARG A 113 31.97 15.61 -10.77
C ARG A 113 31.35 16.78 -9.96
N TYR A 114 30.36 17.44 -10.52
CA TYR A 114 29.65 18.57 -9.88
C TYR A 114 28.85 18.17 -8.65
N ALA A 115 28.42 16.91 -8.54
CA ALA A 115 27.69 16.43 -7.37
C ALA A 115 28.59 16.17 -6.14
N GLY A 116 29.92 16.20 -6.31
CA GLY A 116 30.88 15.95 -5.21
C GLY A 116 30.77 14.55 -4.59
N LEU A 117 30.01 13.64 -5.19
CA LEU A 117 29.73 12.31 -4.64
C LEU A 117 31.00 11.45 -4.55
N TYR A 118 31.96 11.67 -5.44
CA TYR A 118 33.24 10.95 -5.46
C TYR A 118 34.23 11.47 -4.42
N ASP A 119 34.05 12.70 -3.94
CA ASP A 119 34.94 13.35 -2.98
C ASP A 119 34.38 13.25 -1.54
N MET A 120 33.19 12.64 -1.36
CA MET A 120 32.63 12.40 -0.04
C MET A 120 33.43 11.34 0.71
N PRO A 121 33.92 11.62 1.91
CA PRO A 121 34.56 10.61 2.73
C PRO A 121 33.56 9.49 3.05
N PRO A 122 34.02 8.23 3.09
CA PRO A 122 33.14 7.13 3.50
C PRO A 122 32.58 7.41 4.88
N PRO A 123 31.31 7.04 5.13
CA PRO A 123 30.70 7.24 6.44
C PRO A 123 31.53 6.53 7.51
N PRO A 124 31.67 7.13 8.71
CA PRO A 124 32.42 6.51 9.79
C PRO A 124 31.83 5.13 10.13
N PRO A 125 32.66 4.14 10.49
CA PRO A 125 32.19 2.82 10.87
C PRO A 125 31.24 2.94 12.06
N LEU A 126 30.08 2.31 11.96
CA LEU A 126 29.09 2.29 13.01
C LEU A 126 29.65 1.54 14.25
N GLY A 127 29.56 2.15 15.42
CA GLY A 127 30.08 1.59 16.68
C GLY A 127 29.39 0.28 17.06
N ALA A 128 30.10 -0.54 17.86
CA ALA A 128 29.51 -1.75 18.43
C ALA A 128 28.28 -1.39 19.27
N GLY A 129 27.10 -1.89 18.91
CA GLY A 129 25.83 -1.59 19.56
C GLY A 129 24.99 -0.52 18.85
N TYR A 130 25.39 -0.05 17.68
CA TYR A 130 24.54 0.81 16.85
C TYR A 130 23.26 0.07 16.45
N SER A 131 22.13 0.74 16.59
CA SER A 131 20.83 0.27 16.12
C SER A 131 20.16 1.36 15.30
N ASN A 132 19.98 1.11 14.01
CA ASN A 132 19.30 2.02 13.07
C ASN A 132 17.88 2.37 13.56
N THR A 133 17.12 1.38 14.02
CA THR A 133 15.77 1.57 14.53
C THR A 133 15.73 2.47 15.76
N LYS A 134 16.69 2.32 16.68
CA LYS A 134 16.75 3.14 17.89
C LYS A 134 17.09 4.60 17.58
N GLU A 135 18.05 4.85 16.69
CA GLU A 135 18.43 6.20 16.29
C GLU A 135 17.32 6.91 15.52
N LEU A 136 16.69 6.21 14.58
CA LEU A 136 15.51 6.76 13.89
C LEU A 136 14.36 7.05 14.84
N GLY A 137 14.08 6.14 15.77
CA GLY A 137 13.07 6.36 16.80
C GLY A 137 13.37 7.60 17.62
N ARG A 138 14.62 7.79 18.06
CA ARG A 138 15.03 8.99 18.79
C ARG A 138 14.77 10.27 18.00
N LEU A 139 15.20 10.32 16.75
CA LEU A 139 15.00 11.49 15.89
C LEU A 139 13.51 11.80 15.63
N ILE A 140 12.71 10.77 15.33
CA ILE A 140 11.28 10.94 15.04
C ILE A 140 10.51 11.45 16.25
N TYR A 141 10.85 10.97 17.45
CA TYR A 141 10.15 11.36 18.68
C TYR A 141 10.72 12.60 19.38
N THR A 142 11.81 13.20 18.90
CA THR A 142 12.39 14.41 19.47
C THR A 142 12.41 15.58 18.49
N GLU A 143 13.11 15.44 17.36
CA GLU A 143 13.31 16.53 16.41
C GLU A 143 12.18 16.59 15.36
N TYR A 144 11.63 15.43 14.95
CA TYR A 144 10.60 15.31 13.91
C TYR A 144 9.22 14.96 14.47
N VAL A 145 8.92 15.32 15.71
CA VAL A 145 7.62 15.05 16.36
C VAL A 145 6.47 15.65 15.57
N TYR A 146 6.59 16.89 15.12
CA TYR A 146 5.52 17.57 14.39
C TYR A 146 5.16 16.89 13.04
N PRO A 147 6.10 16.59 12.15
CA PRO A 147 5.81 15.77 10.95
C PRO A 147 5.25 14.38 11.29
N PHE A 148 5.70 13.77 12.37
CA PHE A 148 5.23 12.47 12.82
C PHE A 148 3.74 12.52 13.24
N GLU A 149 3.35 13.54 14.02
CA GLU A 149 1.95 13.73 14.41
C GLU A 149 1.05 14.03 13.22
N ILE A 150 1.51 14.84 12.26
CA ILE A 150 0.75 15.09 11.02
C ILE A 150 0.54 13.78 10.25
N ALA A 151 1.57 12.95 10.13
CA ALA A 151 1.45 11.64 9.48
C ALA A 151 0.42 10.75 10.19
N ALA A 152 0.39 10.76 11.53
CA ALA A 152 -0.58 10.02 12.32
C ALA A 152 -2.02 10.50 12.05
N VAL A 153 -2.24 11.82 11.95
CA VAL A 153 -3.56 12.39 11.60
C VAL A 153 -3.98 11.99 10.18
N ILE A 154 -3.06 12.02 9.21
CA ILE A 154 -3.34 11.57 7.83
C ILE A 154 -3.76 10.09 7.83
N LEU A 155 -3.06 9.24 8.56
CA LEU A 155 -3.41 7.82 8.69
C LEU A 155 -4.78 7.63 9.34
N LEU A 156 -5.10 8.40 10.38
CA LEU A 156 -6.42 8.37 11.02
C LEU A 156 -7.53 8.73 10.03
N VAL A 157 -7.35 9.80 9.26
CA VAL A 157 -8.31 10.23 8.22
C VAL A 157 -8.46 9.14 7.16
N ALA A 158 -7.36 8.51 6.74
CA ALA A 158 -7.41 7.43 5.77
C ALA A 158 -8.20 6.22 6.28
N ILE A 159 -8.02 5.83 7.55
CA ILE A 159 -8.76 4.73 8.19
C ILE A 159 -10.26 5.06 8.26
N VAL A 160 -10.61 6.25 8.75
CA VAL A 160 -12.01 6.69 8.85
C VAL A 160 -12.66 6.73 7.46
N SER A 161 -11.95 7.25 6.46
CA SER A 161 -12.45 7.31 5.07
C SER A 161 -12.66 5.91 4.48
N ALA A 162 -11.73 4.99 4.70
CA ALA A 162 -11.87 3.61 4.23
C ALA A 162 -13.10 2.92 4.85
N ILE A 163 -13.32 3.09 6.16
CA ILE A 163 -14.49 2.55 6.85
C ILE A 163 -15.78 3.20 6.32
N ALA A 164 -15.80 4.52 6.16
CA ALA A 164 -16.97 5.25 5.67
C ALA A 164 -17.38 4.83 4.24
N LEU A 165 -16.40 4.63 3.35
CA LEU A 165 -16.64 4.20 1.97
C LEU A 165 -17.12 2.75 1.88
N THR A 166 -16.70 1.89 2.78
CA THR A 166 -17.11 0.47 2.81
C THR A 166 -18.39 0.24 3.58
N LEU A 167 -18.87 1.23 4.36
CA LEU A 167 -20.07 1.14 5.18
C LEU A 167 -21.35 1.04 4.31
N ARG A 168 -21.85 -0.15 4.12
CA ARG A 168 -23.10 -0.40 3.41
C ARG A 168 -24.28 -0.53 4.37
N ARG A 169 -25.15 0.47 4.42
CA ARG A 169 -26.45 0.38 5.10
C ARG A 169 -27.44 -0.25 4.13
N ARG A 170 -27.94 -1.45 4.45
CA ARG A 170 -29.03 -2.10 3.70
C ARG A 170 -30.34 -1.42 4.08
N LYS A 171 -31.06 -0.85 3.10
CA LYS A 171 -32.36 -0.17 3.32
C LYS A 171 -33.51 -1.13 3.66
N GLU A 172 -33.38 -2.41 3.32
CA GLU A 172 -34.44 -3.43 3.46
C GLU A 172 -34.09 -4.52 4.49
N THR A 173 -33.42 -4.18 5.56
CA THR A 173 -33.22 -5.14 6.65
C THR A 173 -34.39 -5.08 7.60
N LYS A 174 -34.89 -6.23 8.05
CA LYS A 174 -35.85 -6.33 9.18
C LYS A 174 -35.15 -5.95 10.51
N TYR A 175 -34.33 -4.90 10.46
CA TYR A 175 -33.66 -4.37 11.64
C TYR A 175 -34.69 -3.66 12.51
N MET A 176 -34.85 -4.16 13.73
CA MET A 176 -35.69 -3.52 14.74
C MET A 176 -34.78 -2.82 15.73
N ASP A 177 -35.03 -1.53 15.92
CA ASP A 177 -34.29 -0.76 16.92
C ASP A 177 -34.64 -1.26 18.33
N PRO A 178 -33.66 -1.74 19.11
CA PRO A 178 -33.89 -2.22 20.49
C PRO A 178 -34.55 -1.16 21.38
N ALA A 179 -34.23 0.11 21.18
CA ALA A 179 -34.83 1.21 21.95
C ALA A 179 -36.34 1.31 21.71
N GLN A 180 -36.78 1.13 20.45
CA GLN A 180 -38.21 1.11 20.12
C GLN A 180 -38.90 -0.13 20.68
N GLN A 181 -38.23 -1.30 20.71
CA GLN A 181 -38.79 -2.51 21.26
C GLN A 181 -39.03 -2.42 22.79
N ILE A 182 -38.06 -1.84 23.51
CA ILE A 182 -38.15 -1.64 24.96
C ILE A 182 -39.20 -0.59 25.32
N GLY A 183 -39.36 0.42 24.48
CA GLY A 183 -40.32 1.52 24.67
C GLY A 183 -41.79 1.15 24.41
N VAL A 184 -42.03 0.00 23.73
CA VAL A 184 -43.41 -0.42 23.37
C VAL A 184 -44.22 -0.87 24.58
N ARG A 185 -45.38 -0.22 24.78
CA ARG A 185 -46.31 -0.56 25.83
C ARG A 185 -47.41 -1.51 25.34
N ARG A 186 -48.11 -2.20 26.27
CA ARG A 186 -49.21 -3.11 25.93
C ARG A 186 -50.27 -2.46 25.03
N LYS A 187 -50.58 -1.19 25.27
CA LYS A 187 -51.56 -0.42 24.49
C LYS A 187 -51.19 -0.24 23.02
N ASP A 188 -49.90 -0.30 22.69
CA ASP A 188 -49.40 -0.10 21.35
C ASP A 188 -49.47 -1.37 20.50
N ARG A 189 -49.61 -2.54 21.14
CA ARG A 189 -49.55 -3.85 20.45
C ARG A 189 -50.81 -4.70 20.61
N VAL A 190 -51.66 -4.43 21.60
CA VAL A 190 -52.83 -5.23 21.86
C VAL A 190 -54.10 -4.39 21.62
N ARG A 191 -54.87 -4.82 20.63
CA ARG A 191 -56.22 -4.27 20.37
C ARG A 191 -57.24 -5.36 20.63
N ILE A 192 -58.22 -5.12 21.51
CA ILE A 192 -59.33 -6.01 21.74
C ILE A 192 -60.28 -5.87 20.57
N VAL A 193 -60.50 -6.95 19.82
CA VAL A 193 -61.44 -6.99 18.71
C VAL A 193 -62.73 -7.66 19.24
N SER A 194 -63.85 -6.94 19.24
CA SER A 194 -65.16 -7.51 19.54
C SER A 194 -65.68 -8.22 18.28
N MET A 195 -65.76 -9.54 18.37
CA MET A 195 -66.38 -10.37 17.34
C MET A 195 -67.65 -11.05 17.88
N PRO A 196 -68.72 -11.19 17.08
CA PRO A 196 -69.85 -11.99 17.46
C PRO A 196 -69.46 -13.44 17.67
N SER A 197 -69.97 -14.12 18.66
CA SER A 197 -69.72 -15.54 18.91
C SER A 197 -70.32 -16.37 17.76
N GLU A 198 -69.52 -17.38 17.31
CA GLU A 198 -70.01 -18.36 16.33
C GLU A 198 -71.26 -19.06 16.91
N LYS A 199 -72.37 -19.05 16.15
CA LYS A 199 -73.54 -19.88 16.48
C LYS A 199 -73.19 -21.34 16.14
N ARG A 200 -73.28 -22.20 17.11
CA ARG A 200 -73.24 -23.64 16.87
C ARG A 200 -74.43 -24.00 15.98
N GLU A 201 -74.15 -24.48 14.78
CA GLU A 201 -75.16 -25.16 13.98
C GLU A 201 -75.44 -26.50 14.67
N GLU A 202 -76.73 -26.71 15.10
CA GLU A 202 -77.21 -27.99 15.63
C GLU A 202 -77.48 -28.92 14.43
#